data_4b69d4da79935c892d4c5e39cf0cfb30
#
_entry.id   4b69d4da79935c892d4c5e39cf0cfb30
#
_cell.length_a   1.000
_cell.length_b   1.000
_cell.length_c   1.000
_cell.angle_alpha   90.00
_cell.angle_beta   90.00
_cell.angle_gamma   90.00
#
_symmetry.space_group_name_H-M   'P 1'
#
loop_
_entity.id
_entity.type
_entity.pdbx_description
1 polymer ?
#
loop_
_entity_poly.entity_id
_entity_poly.type
_entity_poly.pdbx_seq_one_letter_code
_entity_poly.pdbx_strand_id
1 'polypeptide(L)'
;MQGRIIKSLAGFYYVESDGVIYQTRARGNFRKKGQTPYVGDFVEFSADDHSEGYILAIHDRKNSLVRPPIVNIDQAVVIMSAKEPDFNANLLDRFLVLLEHKAIEPIVYISKMDLVTTPDEIRTIQRQYQEIGYQFCTSLEELFPLLTDKVTVFMGQTGVGKSTLLNKIAPELKLETGEISDSLGRGRHTTRAVRFLQC
;
A
#
# COMPACT_ATOMS: atom_id res chain seq x y z
N MET A 1 5.80 16.71 -20.74
CA MET A 1 6.64 15.77 -19.96
C MET A 1 5.81 14.59 -19.54
N GLN A 2 6.44 13.44 -19.25
CA GLN A 2 5.79 12.26 -18.71
C GLN A 2 6.37 11.96 -17.33
N GLY A 3 5.57 11.41 -16.43
CA GLY A 3 6.03 11.06 -15.09
C GLY A 3 5.00 10.22 -14.33
N ARG A 4 5.31 9.91 -13.08
CA ARG A 4 4.46 9.11 -12.20
C ARG A 4 4.02 9.91 -10.99
N ILE A 5 2.74 9.85 -10.63
CA ILE A 5 2.25 10.47 -9.40
C ILE A 5 2.75 9.65 -8.21
N ILE A 6 3.61 10.24 -7.38
CA ILE A 6 4.17 9.58 -6.19
C ILE A 6 3.50 10.03 -4.89
N LYS A 7 2.76 11.12 -4.89
CA LYS A 7 2.07 11.66 -3.71
C LYS A 7 0.87 12.51 -4.13
N SER A 8 -0.19 12.48 -3.33
CA SER A 8 -1.34 13.37 -3.45
C SER A 8 -1.63 14.01 -2.09
N LEU A 9 -1.73 15.32 -2.05
CA LEU A 9 -1.97 16.08 -0.82
C LEU A 9 -2.71 17.38 -1.12
N ALA A 10 -3.82 17.63 -0.41
CA ALA A 10 -4.56 18.91 -0.47
C ALA A 10 -4.91 19.39 -1.89
N GLY A 11 -5.21 18.46 -2.81
CA GLY A 11 -5.57 18.78 -4.20
C GLY A 11 -4.38 18.98 -5.13
N PHE A 12 -3.15 18.81 -4.63
CA PHE A 12 -1.94 18.74 -5.43
C PHE A 12 -1.51 17.30 -5.66
N TYR A 13 -0.87 17.08 -6.81
CA TYR A 13 -0.27 15.82 -7.21
C TYR A 13 1.23 16.06 -7.45
N TYR A 14 2.05 15.27 -6.82
CA TYR A 14 3.50 15.33 -6.96
C TYR A 14 3.91 14.26 -7.97
N VAL A 15 4.41 14.72 -9.11
CA VAL A 15 4.81 13.88 -10.25
C VAL A 15 6.32 13.78 -10.26
N GLU A 16 6.84 12.57 -10.22
CA GLU A 16 8.26 12.29 -10.42
C GLU A 16 8.51 12.03 -11.90
N SER A 17 9.51 12.72 -12.45
CA SER A 17 9.99 12.58 -13.83
C SER A 17 11.51 12.76 -13.84
N ASP A 18 12.24 11.75 -14.30
CA ASP A 18 13.71 11.77 -14.40
C ASP A 18 14.42 12.17 -13.08
N GLY A 19 13.91 11.66 -11.95
CA GLY A 19 14.46 11.93 -10.61
C GLY A 19 14.08 13.31 -10.03
N VAL A 20 13.27 14.11 -10.75
CA VAL A 20 12.80 15.41 -10.30
C VAL A 20 11.31 15.35 -9.95
N ILE A 21 10.94 15.98 -8.83
CA ILE A 21 9.54 16.03 -8.36
C ILE A 21 8.94 17.38 -8.72
N TYR A 22 7.81 17.33 -9.43
CA TYR A 22 7.02 18.48 -9.84
C TYR A 22 5.69 18.53 -9.09
N GLN A 23 5.35 19.68 -8.53
CA GLN A 23 4.05 19.90 -7.94
C GLN A 23 3.05 20.30 -9.03
N THR A 24 1.97 19.53 -9.17
CA THR A 24 0.99 19.70 -10.23
C THR A 24 -0.44 19.76 -9.69
N ARG A 25 -1.35 20.25 -10.52
CA ARG A 25 -2.80 20.21 -10.29
C ARG A 25 -3.50 19.49 -11.44
N ALA A 26 -4.61 18.85 -11.15
CA ALA A 26 -5.48 18.34 -12.20
C ALA A 26 -6.28 19.49 -12.84
N ARG A 27 -6.30 19.59 -14.17
CA ARG A 27 -7.18 20.53 -14.87
C ARG A 27 -8.66 20.17 -14.62
N GLY A 28 -9.54 21.17 -14.56
CA GLY A 28 -10.98 20.98 -14.31
C GLY A 28 -11.69 20.03 -15.28
N ASN A 29 -11.08 19.76 -16.43
CA ASN A 29 -11.60 18.82 -17.45
C ASN A 29 -11.63 17.35 -16.97
N PHE A 30 -10.75 16.96 -16.03
CA PHE A 30 -10.75 15.59 -15.46
C PHE A 30 -12.03 15.30 -14.67
N ARG A 31 -12.50 16.28 -13.87
CA ARG A 31 -13.76 16.14 -13.12
C ARG A 31 -14.97 15.98 -14.07
N LYS A 32 -14.96 16.69 -15.20
CA LYS A 32 -16.03 16.59 -16.21
C LYS A 32 -16.05 15.22 -16.89
N LYS A 33 -14.88 14.57 -17.05
CA LYS A 33 -14.74 13.23 -17.63
C LYS A 33 -14.90 12.10 -16.58
N GLY A 34 -15.18 12.43 -15.32
CA GLY A 34 -15.25 11.44 -14.23
C GLY A 34 -13.92 10.78 -13.89
N GLN A 35 -12.81 11.35 -14.34
CA GLN A 35 -11.46 10.84 -14.10
C GLN A 35 -10.85 11.59 -12.91
N THR A 36 -10.30 10.84 -11.95
CA THR A 36 -9.54 11.38 -10.83
C THR A 36 -8.13 10.81 -10.87
N PRO A 37 -7.08 11.66 -10.85
CA PRO A 37 -5.72 11.15 -10.74
C PRO A 37 -5.50 10.50 -9.36
N TYR A 38 -4.78 9.38 -9.34
CA TYR A 38 -4.41 8.67 -8.12
C TYR A 38 -2.89 8.53 -8.05
N VAL A 39 -2.40 8.27 -6.84
CA VAL A 39 -1.01 7.87 -6.64
C VAL A 39 -0.75 6.58 -7.41
N GLY A 40 0.34 6.54 -8.17
CA GLY A 40 0.67 5.45 -9.08
C GLY A 40 0.31 5.69 -10.54
N ASP A 41 -0.49 6.71 -10.86
CA ASP A 41 -0.79 7.04 -12.26
C ASP A 41 0.47 7.48 -13.02
N PHE A 42 0.63 6.95 -14.22
CA PHE A 42 1.49 7.54 -15.24
C PHE A 42 0.71 8.65 -15.94
N VAL A 43 1.32 9.82 -16.04
CA VAL A 43 0.66 11.03 -16.53
C VAL A 43 1.52 11.79 -17.53
N GLU A 44 0.85 12.48 -18.46
CA GLU A 44 1.44 13.60 -19.17
C GLU A 44 1.15 14.87 -18.39
N PHE A 45 2.15 15.72 -18.24
CA PHE A 45 2.02 16.98 -17.53
C PHE A 45 2.87 18.09 -18.17
N SER A 46 2.49 19.33 -17.89
CA SER A 46 3.30 20.52 -18.18
C SER A 46 3.66 21.20 -16.89
N ALA A 47 4.90 21.66 -16.77
CA ALA A 47 5.35 22.51 -15.70
C ALA A 47 6.42 23.47 -16.27
N ASP A 48 6.29 24.75 -15.91
CA ASP A 48 7.28 25.75 -16.25
C ASP A 48 8.40 25.79 -15.20
N ASP A 49 8.06 25.39 -13.96
CA ASP A 49 8.98 25.16 -12.85
C ASP A 49 8.54 23.98 -12.00
N HIS A 50 9.24 23.72 -10.86
CA HIS A 50 8.94 22.59 -9.99
C HIS A 50 7.68 22.78 -9.12
N SER A 51 7.11 23.97 -9.04
CA SER A 51 6.05 24.35 -8.12
C SER A 51 4.68 24.54 -8.78
N GLU A 52 4.64 24.79 -10.08
CA GLU A 52 3.40 25.03 -10.82
C GLU A 52 3.31 24.19 -12.09
N GLY A 53 2.59 23.08 -11.99
CA GLY A 53 2.35 22.20 -13.13
C GLY A 53 0.89 21.77 -13.25
N TYR A 54 0.54 21.24 -14.41
CA TYR A 54 -0.79 20.75 -14.72
C TYR A 54 -0.72 19.36 -15.34
N ILE A 55 -1.50 18.42 -14.81
CA ILE A 55 -1.74 17.12 -15.43
C ILE A 55 -2.58 17.35 -16.67
N LEU A 56 -2.12 16.83 -17.81
CA LEU A 56 -2.75 16.95 -19.12
C LEU A 56 -3.51 15.68 -19.51
N ALA A 57 -2.92 14.50 -19.24
CA ALA A 57 -3.49 13.20 -19.52
C ALA A 57 -3.10 12.17 -18.45
N ILE A 58 -3.93 11.17 -18.27
CA ILE A 58 -3.68 9.99 -17.43
C ILE A 58 -3.62 8.80 -18.39
N HIS A 59 -2.57 7.99 -18.29
CA HIS A 59 -2.41 6.78 -19.08
C HIS A 59 -3.29 5.65 -18.53
N ASP A 60 -3.47 4.59 -19.32
CA ASP A 60 -4.23 3.43 -18.92
C ASP A 60 -3.63 2.74 -17.67
N ARG A 61 -4.50 2.35 -16.77
CA ARG A 61 -4.14 1.70 -15.52
C ARG A 61 -4.18 0.19 -15.67
N LYS A 62 -3.12 -0.52 -15.24
CA LYS A 62 -3.15 -1.99 -15.22
C LYS A 62 -4.10 -2.53 -14.14
N ASN A 63 -4.19 -1.84 -13.00
CA ASN A 63 -5.09 -2.18 -11.89
C ASN A 63 -5.32 -0.96 -10.98
N SER A 64 -6.29 -1.09 -10.08
CA SER A 64 -6.61 -0.04 -9.11
C SER A 64 -7.22 -0.58 -7.84
N LEU A 65 -6.85 0.00 -6.70
CA LEU A 65 -7.53 -0.15 -5.42
C LEU A 65 -8.32 1.12 -5.07
N VAL A 66 -9.44 0.92 -4.36
CA VAL A 66 -10.26 2.03 -3.87
C VAL A 66 -9.79 2.48 -2.48
N ARG A 67 -9.28 1.53 -1.69
CA ARG A 67 -8.79 1.77 -0.33
C ARG A 67 -7.53 0.93 -0.08
N PRO A 68 -6.36 1.56 -0.03
CA PRO A 68 -6.08 2.97 -0.35
C PRO A 68 -6.32 3.30 -1.83
N PRO A 69 -6.59 4.58 -2.20
CA PRO A 69 -6.77 4.98 -3.60
C PRO A 69 -5.40 5.04 -4.30
N ILE A 70 -5.01 3.92 -4.87
CA ILE A 70 -3.71 3.72 -5.54
C ILE A 70 -3.90 2.85 -6.78
N VAL A 71 -3.05 3.05 -7.79
CA VAL A 71 -3.13 2.36 -9.08
C VAL A 71 -1.76 1.85 -9.53
N ASN A 72 -1.75 0.99 -10.55
CA ASN A 72 -0.54 0.43 -11.16
C ASN A 72 0.37 -0.27 -10.13
N ILE A 73 -0.24 -1.16 -9.33
CA ILE A 73 0.39 -1.90 -8.24
C ILE A 73 0.89 -3.24 -8.80
N ASP A 74 2.10 -3.67 -8.39
CA ASP A 74 2.64 -4.98 -8.72
C ASP A 74 2.14 -6.03 -7.73
N GLN A 75 2.24 -5.72 -6.45
CA GLN A 75 1.94 -6.66 -5.37
C GLN A 75 1.39 -5.96 -4.11
N ALA A 76 0.78 -6.74 -3.24
CA ALA A 76 0.24 -6.28 -1.97
C ALA A 76 0.70 -7.17 -0.82
N VAL A 77 1.32 -6.58 0.20
CA VAL A 77 1.62 -7.27 1.46
C VAL A 77 0.40 -7.16 2.37
N VAL A 78 -0.28 -8.28 2.57
CA VAL A 78 -1.41 -8.41 3.49
C VAL A 78 -0.86 -8.76 4.86
N ILE A 79 -0.88 -7.79 5.77
CA ILE A 79 -0.38 -7.97 7.13
C ILE A 79 -1.50 -8.50 8.01
N MET A 80 -1.29 -9.69 8.53
CA MET A 80 -2.13 -10.32 9.54
C MET A 80 -1.34 -10.41 10.85
N SER A 81 -2.04 -10.38 11.97
CA SER A 81 -1.43 -10.59 13.26
C SER A 81 -1.59 -12.06 13.68
N ALA A 82 -0.57 -12.66 14.25
CA ALA A 82 -0.67 -13.96 14.86
C ALA A 82 -1.52 -13.89 16.14
N LYS A 83 -1.42 -12.75 16.87
CA LYS A 83 -2.17 -12.49 18.10
C LYS A 83 -2.37 -10.98 18.31
N GLU A 84 -3.48 -10.62 18.97
CA GLU A 84 -3.79 -9.22 19.31
C GLU A 84 -3.81 -8.23 18.12
N PRO A 85 -4.74 -8.38 17.19
CA PRO A 85 -5.88 -9.32 17.15
C PRO A 85 -5.47 -10.73 16.70
N ASP A 86 -6.23 -11.75 17.11
CA ASP A 86 -6.00 -13.13 16.70
C ASP A 86 -6.07 -13.28 15.18
N PHE A 87 -5.33 -14.24 14.64
CA PHE A 87 -5.35 -14.57 13.23
C PHE A 87 -6.77 -14.92 12.76
N ASN A 88 -7.19 -14.35 11.65
CA ASN A 88 -8.51 -14.57 11.08
C ASN A 88 -8.40 -14.98 9.60
N ALA A 89 -8.53 -16.27 9.33
CA ALA A 89 -8.46 -16.83 7.99
C ALA A 89 -9.52 -16.23 7.04
N ASN A 90 -10.76 -16.07 7.51
CA ASN A 90 -11.82 -15.49 6.68
C ASN A 90 -11.51 -14.04 6.23
N LEU A 91 -10.83 -13.27 7.08
CA LEU A 91 -10.40 -11.92 6.72
C LEU A 91 -9.26 -11.97 5.70
N LEU A 92 -8.27 -12.86 5.91
CA LEU A 92 -7.19 -13.07 4.95
C LEU A 92 -7.74 -13.48 3.58
N ASP A 93 -8.62 -14.47 3.53
CA ASP A 93 -9.23 -14.95 2.28
C ASP A 93 -9.95 -13.83 1.51
N ARG A 94 -10.64 -12.92 2.23
CA ARG A 94 -11.28 -11.75 1.59
C ARG A 94 -10.25 -10.81 0.96
N PHE A 95 -9.10 -10.60 1.60
CA PHE A 95 -8.03 -9.80 0.99
C PHE A 95 -7.45 -10.51 -0.24
N LEU A 96 -7.21 -11.81 -0.16
CA LEU A 96 -6.66 -12.60 -1.27
C LEU A 96 -7.59 -12.57 -2.48
N VAL A 97 -8.88 -12.84 -2.28
CA VAL A 97 -9.89 -12.79 -3.36
C VAL A 97 -9.96 -11.39 -3.99
N LEU A 98 -9.89 -10.31 -3.19
CA LEU A 98 -9.88 -8.95 -3.71
C LEU A 98 -8.66 -8.70 -4.59
N LEU A 99 -7.47 -9.12 -4.14
CA LEU A 99 -6.21 -8.89 -4.84
C LEU A 99 -6.12 -9.70 -6.13
N GLU A 100 -6.52 -10.97 -6.10
CA GLU A 100 -6.66 -11.82 -7.28
C GLU A 100 -7.60 -11.21 -8.32
N HIS A 101 -8.79 -10.76 -7.89
CA HIS A 101 -9.74 -10.09 -8.77
C HIS A 101 -9.16 -8.82 -9.41
N LYS A 102 -8.21 -8.17 -8.77
CA LYS A 102 -7.54 -6.95 -9.26
C LYS A 102 -6.24 -7.23 -10.01
N ALA A 103 -5.87 -8.48 -10.20
CA ALA A 103 -4.58 -8.88 -10.77
C ALA A 103 -3.39 -8.22 -10.05
N ILE A 104 -3.43 -8.25 -8.71
CA ILE A 104 -2.36 -7.78 -7.81
C ILE A 104 -1.83 -9.00 -7.06
N GLU A 105 -0.54 -9.27 -7.16
CA GLU A 105 0.10 -10.41 -6.50
C GLU A 105 0.05 -10.27 -4.97
N PRO A 106 -0.58 -11.20 -4.21
CA PRO A 106 -0.62 -11.10 -2.77
C PRO A 106 0.59 -11.76 -2.11
N ILE A 107 1.12 -11.11 -1.07
CA ILE A 107 2.09 -11.66 -0.14
C ILE A 107 1.48 -11.58 1.25
N VAL A 108 1.42 -12.69 1.97
CA VAL A 108 0.95 -12.73 3.34
C VAL A 108 2.12 -12.51 4.29
N TYR A 109 1.99 -11.56 5.21
CA TYR A 109 2.97 -11.34 6.27
C TYR A 109 2.32 -11.47 7.64
N ILE A 110 2.86 -12.35 8.48
CA ILE A 110 2.38 -12.54 9.85
C ILE A 110 3.26 -11.75 10.82
N SER A 111 2.64 -10.80 11.49
CA SER A 111 3.26 -9.99 12.53
C SER A 111 3.06 -10.57 13.92
N LYS A 112 3.76 -10.02 14.91
CA LYS A 112 3.61 -10.35 16.35
C LYS A 112 3.82 -11.83 16.67
N MET A 113 4.75 -12.46 15.97
CA MET A 113 5.15 -13.86 16.24
C MET A 113 5.76 -14.03 17.63
N ASP A 114 6.27 -12.95 18.23
CA ASP A 114 6.78 -12.88 19.60
C ASP A 114 5.71 -13.10 20.67
N LEU A 115 4.43 -12.90 20.35
CA LEU A 115 3.30 -13.13 21.27
C LEU A 115 2.76 -14.57 21.20
N VAL A 116 3.28 -15.40 20.30
CA VAL A 116 2.78 -16.77 20.09
C VAL A 116 3.54 -17.74 20.97
N THR A 117 2.82 -18.46 21.83
CA THR A 117 3.39 -19.51 22.70
C THR A 117 3.52 -20.87 21.99
N THR A 118 2.67 -21.11 20.98
CA THR A 118 2.62 -22.36 20.20
C THR A 118 2.73 -22.04 18.70
N PRO A 119 3.97 -21.89 18.16
CA PRO A 119 4.18 -21.52 16.76
C PRO A 119 3.63 -22.52 15.72
N ASP A 120 3.34 -23.74 16.12
CA ASP A 120 2.92 -24.83 15.23
C ASP A 120 1.55 -24.56 14.55
N GLU A 121 0.65 -23.83 15.21
CA GLU A 121 -0.62 -23.41 14.60
C GLU A 121 -0.37 -22.48 13.40
N ILE A 122 0.48 -21.47 13.58
CA ILE A 122 0.82 -20.53 12.50
C ILE A 122 1.59 -21.24 11.39
N ARG A 123 2.50 -22.16 11.73
CA ARG A 123 3.22 -22.97 10.72
C ARG A 123 2.28 -23.85 9.91
N THR A 124 1.24 -24.39 10.52
CA THR A 124 0.21 -25.19 9.81
C THR A 124 -0.56 -24.29 8.84
N ILE A 125 -0.99 -23.12 9.27
CA ILE A 125 -1.64 -22.12 8.42
C ILE A 125 -0.71 -21.71 7.27
N GLN A 126 0.54 -21.36 7.57
CA GLN A 126 1.56 -21.01 6.57
C GLN A 126 1.65 -22.08 5.49
N ARG A 127 1.79 -23.35 5.87
CA ARG A 127 1.89 -24.47 4.93
C ARG A 127 0.66 -24.57 4.03
N GLN A 128 -0.54 -24.44 4.58
CA GLN A 128 -1.80 -24.49 3.82
C GLN A 128 -1.85 -23.42 2.72
N TYR A 129 -1.50 -22.17 3.07
CA TYR A 129 -1.51 -21.08 2.08
C TYR A 129 -0.36 -21.22 1.05
N GLN A 130 0.80 -21.71 1.45
CA GLN A 130 1.92 -22.00 0.53
C GLN A 130 1.60 -23.12 -0.44
N GLU A 131 0.92 -24.18 0.00
CA GLU A 131 0.48 -25.30 -0.86
C GLU A 131 -0.48 -24.86 -1.96
N ILE A 132 -1.28 -23.83 -1.74
CA ILE A 132 -2.17 -23.24 -2.76
C ILE A 132 -1.51 -22.09 -3.54
N GLY A 133 -0.20 -21.83 -3.33
CA GLY A 133 0.62 -20.97 -4.15
C GLY A 133 0.89 -19.57 -3.62
N TYR A 134 0.44 -19.20 -2.41
CA TYR A 134 0.70 -17.88 -1.86
C TYR A 134 2.08 -17.78 -1.21
N GLN A 135 2.74 -16.64 -1.41
CA GLN A 135 3.91 -16.25 -0.62
C GLN A 135 3.47 -15.93 0.80
N PHE A 136 4.13 -16.55 1.79
CA PHE A 136 3.76 -16.41 3.20
C PHE A 136 5.01 -16.24 4.04
N CYS A 137 5.18 -15.06 4.65
CA CYS A 137 6.36 -14.63 5.41
C CYS A 137 6.02 -14.44 6.88
N THR A 138 6.95 -14.79 7.75
CA THR A 138 6.86 -14.57 9.20
C THR A 138 8.00 -13.70 9.73
N SER A 139 8.97 -13.37 8.88
CA SER A 139 10.10 -12.52 9.20
C SER A 139 10.38 -11.49 8.12
N LEU A 140 11.18 -10.47 8.44
CA LEU A 140 11.62 -9.47 7.49
C LEU A 140 12.62 -10.02 6.47
N GLU A 141 13.45 -10.96 6.88
CA GLU A 141 14.43 -11.62 6.02
C GLU A 141 13.74 -12.36 4.87
N GLU A 142 12.56 -12.95 5.12
CA GLU A 142 11.74 -13.59 4.10
C GLU A 142 11.03 -12.56 3.21
N LEU A 143 10.59 -11.44 3.77
CA LEU A 143 9.81 -10.43 3.07
C LEU A 143 10.68 -9.53 2.17
N PHE A 144 11.85 -9.09 2.64
CA PHE A 144 12.68 -8.09 1.96
C PHE A 144 13.01 -8.43 0.50
N PRO A 145 13.45 -9.66 0.17
CA PRO A 145 13.77 -10.03 -1.21
C PRO A 145 12.58 -9.92 -2.17
N LEU A 146 11.34 -10.04 -1.65
CA LEU A 146 10.13 -9.98 -2.44
C LEU A 146 9.70 -8.55 -2.79
N LEU A 147 10.26 -7.54 -2.11
CA LEU A 147 9.89 -6.13 -2.30
C LEU A 147 10.69 -5.43 -3.40
N THR A 148 11.85 -5.98 -3.78
CA THR A 148 12.79 -5.35 -4.71
C THR A 148 12.15 -5.14 -6.08
N ASP A 149 12.33 -3.93 -6.63
CA ASP A 149 11.84 -3.51 -7.96
C ASP A 149 10.33 -3.67 -8.18
N LYS A 150 9.55 -3.73 -7.11
CA LYS A 150 8.09 -3.89 -7.15
C LYS A 150 7.37 -2.70 -6.50
N VAL A 151 6.27 -2.31 -7.12
CA VAL A 151 5.32 -1.37 -6.49
C VAL A 151 4.46 -2.14 -5.52
N THR A 152 4.76 -2.01 -4.25
CA THR A 152 4.12 -2.77 -3.18
C THR A 152 3.18 -1.89 -2.36
N VAL A 153 1.96 -2.34 -2.14
CA VAL A 153 1.04 -1.75 -1.18
C VAL A 153 0.97 -2.61 0.08
N PHE A 154 0.96 -1.96 1.24
CA PHE A 154 0.81 -2.63 2.54
C PHE A 154 -0.61 -2.44 3.06
N MET A 155 -1.28 -3.54 3.34
CA MET A 155 -2.66 -3.53 3.80
C MET A 155 -2.86 -4.50 4.98
N GLY A 156 -3.93 -4.27 5.73
CA GLY A 156 -4.26 -5.04 6.93
C GLY A 156 -5.16 -4.22 7.85
N GLN A 157 -5.81 -4.90 8.80
CA GLN A 157 -6.68 -4.22 9.76
C GLN A 157 -5.89 -3.32 10.74
N THR A 158 -6.61 -2.54 11.53
CA THR A 158 -6.00 -1.73 12.60
C THR A 158 -5.39 -2.64 13.67
N GLY A 159 -4.22 -2.27 14.19
CA GLY A 159 -3.56 -2.99 15.28
C GLY A 159 -2.70 -4.19 14.87
N VAL A 160 -2.65 -4.58 13.60
CA VAL A 160 -1.80 -5.70 13.12
C VAL A 160 -0.30 -5.37 13.03
N GLY A 161 0.15 -4.20 13.45
CA GLY A 161 1.58 -3.83 13.41
C GLY A 161 2.07 -3.28 12.07
N LYS A 162 1.18 -2.75 11.21
CA LYS A 162 1.54 -2.20 9.91
C LYS A 162 2.56 -1.06 10.00
N SER A 163 2.35 -0.06 10.87
CA SER A 163 3.30 1.05 11.06
C SER A 163 4.64 0.56 11.61
N THR A 164 4.63 -0.43 12.48
CA THR A 164 5.84 -1.05 13.02
C THR A 164 6.65 -1.73 11.92
N LEU A 165 5.99 -2.48 11.05
CA LEU A 165 6.63 -3.14 9.90
C LEU A 165 7.21 -2.09 8.93
N LEU A 166 6.43 -1.08 8.57
CA LEU A 166 6.86 -0.02 7.67
C LEU A 166 8.04 0.78 8.23
N ASN A 167 8.08 1.07 9.53
CA ASN A 167 9.22 1.72 10.16
C ASN A 167 10.48 0.85 10.19
N LYS A 168 10.34 -0.48 10.14
CA LYS A 168 11.50 -1.39 10.01
C LYS A 168 12.01 -1.44 8.57
N ILE A 169 11.11 -1.36 7.58
CA ILE A 169 11.46 -1.36 6.16
C ILE A 169 12.04 0.00 5.74
N ALA A 170 11.43 1.09 6.20
CA ALA A 170 11.76 2.46 5.85
C ALA A 170 11.76 3.36 7.10
N PRO A 171 12.85 3.34 7.90
CA PRO A 171 12.94 4.06 9.18
C PRO A 171 12.78 5.58 9.07
N GLU A 172 13.07 6.12 7.89
CA GLU A 172 12.91 7.56 7.58
C GLU A 172 11.46 8.03 7.58
N LEU A 173 10.49 7.11 7.49
CA LEU A 173 9.07 7.44 7.51
C LEU A 173 8.58 7.94 8.86
N LYS A 174 9.20 7.48 9.96
CA LYS A 174 8.86 7.84 11.35
C LYS A 174 7.35 7.81 11.59
N LEU A 175 6.69 6.73 11.15
CA LEU A 175 5.25 6.55 11.32
C LEU A 175 4.93 6.41 12.81
N GLU A 176 3.87 7.07 13.27
CA GLU A 176 3.37 6.88 14.64
C GLU A 176 2.92 5.44 14.82
N THR A 177 3.56 4.76 15.77
CA THR A 177 3.16 3.43 16.24
C THR A 177 2.38 3.66 17.54
N GLY A 178 1.07 3.49 17.53
CA GLY A 178 0.21 3.62 18.72
C GLY A 178 -0.36 2.28 19.13
N GLU A 179 -0.44 2.05 20.43
CA GLU A 179 -1.37 1.09 21.00
C GLU A 179 -2.79 1.45 20.53
N ILE A 180 -3.64 0.41 20.37
CA ILE A 180 -5.04 0.57 20.03
C ILE A 180 -5.64 1.60 20.98
N SER A 181 -5.83 2.83 20.52
CA SER A 181 -6.57 3.79 21.32
C SER A 181 -8.03 3.37 21.30
N ASP A 182 -8.52 2.83 22.39
CA ASP A 182 -9.94 2.49 22.67
C ASP A 182 -10.89 3.71 22.55
N SER A 183 -10.36 4.88 22.19
CA SER A 183 -11.09 6.15 22.18
C SER A 183 -11.66 6.58 20.82
N LEU A 184 -11.74 5.73 19.82
CA LEU A 184 -12.33 6.08 18.52
C LEU A 184 -13.45 5.14 18.06
N GLY A 185 -14.46 5.02 18.87
CA GLY A 185 -15.81 4.74 18.41
C GLY A 185 -16.31 5.89 17.55
N ARG A 186 -15.96 5.89 16.26
CA ARG A 186 -16.57 6.53 15.08
C ARG A 186 -15.47 6.83 14.05
N GLY A 187 -15.43 6.03 13.02
CA GLY A 187 -14.82 6.17 11.72
C GLY A 187 -14.07 7.45 11.34
N ARG A 188 -12.84 7.64 11.79
CA ARG A 188 -11.89 8.54 11.14
C ARG A 188 -10.66 7.74 10.72
N HIS A 189 -10.52 7.60 9.41
CA HIS A 189 -9.41 6.92 8.74
C HIS A 189 -8.07 7.58 9.06
N THR A 190 -7.14 6.84 9.65
CA THR A 190 -5.82 7.33 10.08
C THR A 190 -4.77 7.36 8.97
N THR A 191 -4.99 6.75 7.81
CA THR A 191 -4.05 6.84 6.70
C THR A 191 -4.53 7.87 5.68
N ARG A 192 -4.17 9.14 5.90
CA ARG A 192 -4.56 10.27 5.03
C ARG A 192 -3.61 10.54 3.87
N ALA A 193 -2.48 9.87 3.80
CA ALA A 193 -1.51 10.06 2.75
C ALA A 193 -1.11 8.73 2.13
N VAL A 194 -1.21 8.62 0.82
CA VAL A 194 -0.60 7.57 0.01
C VAL A 194 0.69 8.15 -0.53
N ARG A 195 1.82 7.47 -0.29
CA ARG A 195 3.14 7.90 -0.72
C ARG A 195 3.89 6.72 -1.29
N PHE A 196 4.58 6.93 -2.41
CA PHE A 196 5.58 6.00 -2.93
C PHE A 196 6.85 6.10 -2.10
N LEU A 197 7.43 4.96 -1.81
CA LEU A 197 8.77 4.82 -1.27
C LEU A 197 9.57 4.01 -2.27
N GLN A 198 10.77 4.45 -2.56
CA GLN A 198 11.77 3.64 -3.25
C GLN A 198 12.53 2.85 -2.19
N CYS A 199 12.53 1.54 -2.29
CA CYS A 199 13.39 0.64 -1.52
C CYS A 199 14.60 0.30 -2.35
#